data_1a6112309d29981b8a29bb54317ac9f4
#
_entry.id   1a6112309d29981b8a29bb54317ac9f4
#
_cell.length_a   1.000
_cell.length_b   1.000
_cell.length_c   1.000
_cell.angle_alpha   90.00
_cell.angle_beta   90.00
_cell.angle_gamma   90.00
#
_symmetry.space_group_name_H-M   'P 1'
#
loop_
_entity.id
_entity.type
_entity.pdbx_description
1 polymer ?
#
loop_
_entity_poly.entity_id
_entity_poly.type
_entity_poly.pdbx_seq_one_letter_code
_entity_poly.pdbx_strand_id
1 'polypeptide(L)'
;MKQACVDREYGGEFWSVTYDGKPLDTTKHTYNQAFAIYALSTYFDATGDTEALELAKSLQQIIETHCTDEYGYLEAFTRDFKPESNEKLSENGVMAEKTMNTLLHVFEAYTELYRVTKDPFTGDRLRFMMDLFADKVYNKEKGRQEVFFDRTWNTLIDLYSYGHDIETSWLIDRGTEVLGDPAYREKLLPITGEIAENIYNTAYKNHSLMNECERGVDDTTRVWWVQAEAVVGFLNAWQKKPEETKYLDAAKDIWGYIKEYVIDKREGSEWFWCVNADGSPIHEPIVEPWKCPYHNGRMCMEVIGRLKDAE
;
A
#
# COMPACT_ATOMS: atom_id res chain seq x y z
N MET A 1 -19.13 3.19 7.66
CA MET A 1 -18.30 2.08 8.13
C MET A 1 -18.88 1.44 9.40
N LYS A 2 -18.85 2.04 10.61
CA LYS A 2 -19.26 1.45 11.90
C LYS A 2 -20.65 0.76 11.90
N GLN A 3 -21.61 1.21 11.11
CA GLN A 3 -22.98 0.69 11.11
C GLN A 3 -23.22 -0.41 10.09
N ALA A 4 -22.56 -0.37 8.94
CA ALA A 4 -22.87 -1.23 7.81
C ALA A 4 -21.78 -2.26 7.50
N CYS A 5 -20.49 -1.90 7.64
CA CYS A 5 -19.39 -2.77 7.20
C CYS A 5 -18.94 -3.78 8.26
N VAL A 6 -19.18 -3.48 9.54
CA VAL A 6 -18.74 -4.31 10.67
C VAL A 6 -19.68 -5.51 10.87
N ASP A 7 -19.11 -6.72 10.86
CA ASP A 7 -19.83 -7.93 11.22
C ASP A 7 -19.96 -8.05 12.74
N ARG A 8 -21.19 -7.88 13.25
CA ARG A 8 -21.46 -7.91 14.68
C ARG A 8 -21.59 -9.31 15.26
N GLU A 9 -21.63 -10.35 14.41
CA GLU A 9 -21.75 -11.73 14.82
C GLU A 9 -20.38 -12.39 15.00
N TYR A 10 -19.50 -12.23 14.00
CA TYR A 10 -18.17 -12.86 13.98
C TYR A 10 -17.02 -11.84 14.17
N GLY A 11 -17.33 -10.57 14.17
CA GLY A 11 -16.32 -9.50 14.19
C GLY A 11 -15.68 -9.26 12.83
N GLY A 12 -14.81 -8.26 12.77
CA GLY A 12 -14.19 -7.82 11.52
C GLY A 12 -15.13 -7.10 10.56
N GLU A 13 -14.61 -6.73 9.41
CA GLU A 13 -15.40 -6.10 8.35
C GLU A 13 -15.72 -7.06 7.22
N PHE A 14 -16.88 -6.90 6.59
CA PHE A 14 -17.24 -7.56 5.35
C PHE A 14 -16.35 -7.05 4.21
N TRP A 15 -16.08 -7.91 3.22
CA TRP A 15 -15.39 -7.48 2.00
C TRP A 15 -16.15 -6.35 1.30
N SER A 16 -17.47 -6.50 1.14
CA SER A 16 -18.28 -5.44 0.58
C SER A 16 -19.71 -5.41 1.13
N VAL A 17 -20.33 -4.25 1.00
CA VAL A 17 -21.73 -4.02 1.31
C VAL A 17 -22.43 -3.38 0.13
N THR A 18 -23.76 -3.54 0.04
CA THR A 18 -24.57 -2.84 -0.93
C THR A 18 -24.62 -1.33 -0.64
N TYR A 19 -25.07 -0.53 -1.61
CA TYR A 19 -25.18 0.92 -1.45
C TYR A 19 -26.12 1.34 -0.28
N ASP A 20 -27.07 0.47 0.12
CA ASP A 20 -27.96 0.67 1.26
C ASP A 20 -27.43 0.03 2.56
N GLY A 21 -26.18 -0.40 2.57
CA GLY A 21 -25.45 -0.86 3.77
C GLY A 21 -25.73 -2.30 4.20
N LYS A 22 -26.29 -3.16 3.32
CA LYS A 22 -26.46 -4.58 3.62
C LYS A 22 -25.22 -5.36 3.24
N PRO A 23 -24.83 -6.42 4.00
CA PRO A 23 -23.75 -7.29 3.58
C PRO A 23 -23.96 -7.86 2.17
N LEU A 24 -22.96 -7.71 1.28
CA LEU A 24 -22.98 -8.22 -0.08
C LEU A 24 -22.02 -9.40 -0.22
N ASP A 25 -20.75 -9.17 0.02
CA ASP A 25 -19.73 -10.21 0.14
C ASP A 25 -19.23 -10.24 1.58
N THR A 26 -19.48 -11.34 2.27
CA THR A 26 -19.20 -11.48 3.70
C THR A 26 -17.84 -12.08 4.00
N THR A 27 -17.03 -12.42 3.00
CA THR A 27 -15.66 -12.90 3.20
C THR A 27 -14.81 -11.88 3.96
N LYS A 28 -13.80 -12.36 4.64
CA LYS A 28 -12.86 -11.56 5.41
C LYS A 28 -11.50 -11.60 4.71
N HIS A 29 -10.95 -10.45 4.45
CA HIS A 29 -9.59 -10.33 3.97
C HIS A 29 -8.76 -9.52 4.95
N THR A 30 -7.56 -9.98 5.25
CA THR A 30 -6.61 -9.25 6.12
C THR A 30 -6.36 -7.85 5.59
N TYR A 31 -6.19 -7.73 4.28
CA TYR A 31 -6.09 -6.46 3.54
C TYR A 31 -7.22 -5.48 3.89
N ASN A 32 -8.47 -5.95 3.82
CA ASN A 32 -9.64 -5.11 4.10
C ASN A 32 -9.70 -4.66 5.56
N GLN A 33 -9.41 -5.57 6.50
CA GLN A 33 -9.33 -5.23 7.93
C GLN A 33 -8.24 -4.17 8.17
N ALA A 34 -7.11 -4.27 7.48
CA ALA A 34 -6.01 -3.30 7.60
C ALA A 34 -6.44 -1.90 7.13
N PHE A 35 -7.10 -1.78 5.99
CA PHE A 35 -7.62 -0.49 5.53
C PHE A 35 -8.65 0.13 6.48
N ALA A 36 -9.47 -0.69 7.13
CA ALA A 36 -10.38 -0.21 8.16
C ALA A 36 -9.61 0.35 9.37
N ILE A 37 -8.57 -0.33 9.83
CA ILE A 37 -7.70 0.16 10.93
C ILE A 37 -7.04 1.48 10.52
N TYR A 38 -6.51 1.58 9.31
CA TYR A 38 -5.89 2.79 8.77
C TYR A 38 -6.85 3.97 8.80
N ALA A 39 -8.04 3.80 8.22
CA ALA A 39 -9.07 4.84 8.16
C ALA A 39 -9.55 5.26 9.56
N LEU A 40 -9.79 4.30 10.46
CA LEU A 40 -10.27 4.57 11.82
C LEU A 40 -9.20 5.28 12.67
N SER A 41 -7.93 4.90 12.52
CA SER A 41 -6.81 5.53 13.23
C SER A 41 -6.62 6.98 12.77
N THR A 42 -6.68 7.23 11.47
CA THR A 42 -6.62 8.58 10.89
C THR A 42 -7.84 9.42 11.29
N TYR A 43 -9.03 8.82 11.31
CA TYR A 43 -10.25 9.51 11.75
C TYR A 43 -10.18 9.87 13.23
N PHE A 44 -9.68 8.97 14.09
CA PHE A 44 -9.44 9.28 15.50
C PHE A 44 -8.47 10.46 15.68
N ASP A 45 -7.37 10.46 14.94
CA ASP A 45 -6.38 11.54 14.99
C ASP A 45 -7.01 12.90 14.65
N ALA A 46 -7.89 12.92 13.65
CA ALA A 46 -8.55 14.15 13.19
C ALA A 46 -9.69 14.64 14.11
N THR A 47 -10.36 13.73 14.83
CA THR A 47 -11.63 14.04 15.52
C THR A 47 -11.64 13.80 17.03
N GLY A 48 -10.72 12.95 17.53
CA GLY A 48 -10.72 12.45 18.90
C GLY A 48 -11.82 11.42 19.19
N ASP A 49 -12.48 10.84 18.16
CA ASP A 49 -13.53 9.83 18.34
C ASP A 49 -12.97 8.53 18.91
N THR A 50 -13.13 8.33 20.20
CA THR A 50 -12.61 7.13 20.91
C THR A 50 -13.29 5.84 20.48
N GLU A 51 -14.54 5.86 19.98
CA GLU A 51 -15.18 4.65 19.44
C GLU A 51 -14.49 4.18 18.16
N ALA A 52 -14.00 5.11 17.34
CA ALA A 52 -13.22 4.76 16.15
C ALA A 52 -11.91 4.08 16.54
N LEU A 53 -11.21 4.60 17.55
CA LEU A 53 -9.98 3.99 18.05
C LEU A 53 -10.22 2.60 18.65
N GLU A 54 -11.24 2.41 19.44
CA GLU A 54 -11.56 1.10 20.03
C GLU A 54 -11.95 0.07 18.94
N LEU A 55 -12.64 0.51 17.89
CA LEU A 55 -12.90 -0.35 16.72
C LEU A 55 -11.60 -0.71 15.99
N ALA A 56 -10.70 0.24 15.77
CA ALA A 56 -9.40 -0.04 15.15
C ALA A 56 -8.60 -1.09 15.95
N LYS A 57 -8.54 -0.96 17.28
CA LYS A 57 -7.88 -1.94 18.16
C LYS A 57 -8.56 -3.31 18.11
N SER A 58 -9.90 -3.36 18.04
CA SER A 58 -10.62 -4.62 17.93
C SER A 58 -10.33 -5.34 16.61
N LEU A 59 -10.20 -4.59 15.51
CA LEU A 59 -9.82 -5.13 14.20
C LEU A 59 -8.36 -5.62 14.21
N GLN A 60 -7.45 -4.91 14.87
CA GLN A 60 -6.09 -5.39 15.10
C GLN A 60 -6.11 -6.73 15.84
N GLN A 61 -6.87 -6.84 16.93
CA GLN A 61 -6.99 -8.09 17.68
C GLN A 61 -7.53 -9.24 16.81
N ILE A 62 -8.46 -8.95 15.91
CA ILE A 62 -9.00 -9.92 14.94
C ILE A 62 -7.91 -10.38 13.96
N ILE A 63 -7.15 -9.46 13.38
CA ILE A 63 -6.03 -9.81 12.50
C ILE A 63 -5.04 -10.72 13.23
N GLU A 64 -4.62 -10.34 14.43
CA GLU A 64 -3.61 -11.09 15.18
C GLU A 64 -4.12 -12.45 15.70
N THR A 65 -5.43 -12.61 15.87
CA THR A 65 -6.02 -13.86 16.37
C THR A 65 -6.40 -14.83 15.24
N HIS A 66 -6.88 -14.32 14.12
CA HIS A 66 -7.48 -15.13 13.05
C HIS A 66 -6.74 -15.11 11.73
N CYS A 67 -6.00 -14.01 11.45
CA CYS A 67 -5.40 -13.79 10.14
C CYS A 67 -3.88 -13.97 10.13
N THR A 68 -3.31 -14.59 11.17
CA THR A 68 -1.85 -14.84 11.27
C THR A 68 -1.56 -16.31 11.45
N ASP A 69 -0.36 -16.71 11.07
CA ASP A 69 0.25 -17.97 11.40
C ASP A 69 1.69 -17.76 11.92
N GLU A 70 2.44 -18.83 12.12
CA GLU A 70 3.83 -18.78 12.56
C GLU A 70 4.77 -18.05 11.57
N TYR A 71 4.33 -17.91 10.30
CA TYR A 71 5.11 -17.28 9.23
C TYR A 71 4.70 -15.82 8.94
N GLY A 72 3.55 -15.36 9.45
CA GLY A 72 3.08 -13.99 9.22
C GLY A 72 1.59 -13.91 8.92
N TYR A 73 1.21 -12.96 8.07
CA TYR A 73 -0.18 -12.67 7.75
C TYR A 73 -0.69 -13.52 6.59
N LEU A 74 -1.89 -14.06 6.73
CA LEU A 74 -2.65 -14.80 5.72
C LEU A 74 -3.66 -13.86 5.05
N GLU A 75 -4.20 -14.27 3.90
CA GLU A 75 -4.95 -13.38 3.01
C GLU A 75 -6.47 -13.40 3.25
N ALA A 76 -7.10 -14.56 3.05
CA ALA A 76 -8.53 -14.68 2.84
C ALA A 76 -9.18 -15.70 3.76
N PHE A 77 -10.41 -15.38 4.20
CA PHE A 77 -11.18 -16.20 5.13
C PHE A 77 -12.66 -16.14 4.80
N THR A 78 -13.39 -17.21 5.16
CA THR A 78 -14.84 -17.18 5.23
C THR A 78 -15.33 -16.17 6.27
N ARG A 79 -16.64 -15.90 6.30
CA ARG A 79 -17.22 -14.98 7.28
C ARG A 79 -16.87 -15.32 8.73
N ASP A 80 -16.77 -16.61 9.06
CA ASP A 80 -16.43 -17.16 10.39
C ASP A 80 -14.93 -17.46 10.57
N PHE A 81 -14.07 -16.81 9.77
CA PHE A 81 -12.61 -16.89 9.81
C PHE A 81 -12.00 -18.27 9.57
N LYS A 82 -12.66 -19.13 8.77
CA LYS A 82 -12.02 -20.34 8.23
C LYS A 82 -11.21 -19.98 6.98
N PRO A 83 -10.14 -20.72 6.65
CA PRO A 83 -9.37 -20.48 5.43
C PRO A 83 -10.26 -20.45 4.17
N GLU A 84 -10.01 -19.49 3.30
CA GLU A 84 -10.69 -19.29 2.03
C GLU A 84 -9.67 -19.05 0.92
N SER A 85 -10.09 -19.22 -0.34
CA SER A 85 -9.27 -18.93 -1.53
C SER A 85 -8.99 -17.43 -1.68
N ASN A 86 -7.74 -17.07 -1.94
CA ASN A 86 -7.33 -15.69 -2.14
C ASN A 86 -7.47 -15.25 -3.61
N GLU A 87 -8.63 -15.48 -4.23
CA GLU A 87 -8.87 -15.10 -5.64
C GLU A 87 -8.85 -13.58 -5.85
N LYS A 88 -9.20 -12.79 -4.83
CA LYS A 88 -9.33 -11.34 -4.94
C LYS A 88 -8.00 -10.59 -4.98
N LEU A 89 -6.96 -11.16 -4.38
CA LEU A 89 -5.61 -10.57 -4.29
C LEU A 89 -4.54 -11.46 -4.93
N SER A 90 -4.97 -12.44 -5.76
CA SER A 90 -4.11 -13.29 -6.57
C SER A 90 -4.26 -12.94 -8.03
N GLU A 91 -3.18 -12.59 -8.67
CA GLU A 91 -3.13 -12.12 -10.07
C GLU A 91 -2.12 -12.95 -10.87
N ASN A 92 -1.95 -12.66 -12.14
CA ASN A 92 -0.93 -13.26 -13.02
C ASN A 92 -0.95 -14.80 -13.05
N GLY A 93 -2.12 -15.40 -12.83
CA GLY A 93 -2.33 -16.85 -12.91
C GLY A 93 -1.78 -17.67 -11.75
N VAL A 94 -1.41 -17.04 -10.63
CA VAL A 94 -0.99 -17.71 -9.40
C VAL A 94 -2.03 -17.55 -8.30
N MET A 95 -2.08 -18.52 -7.37
CA MET A 95 -2.88 -18.42 -6.15
C MET A 95 -1.93 -18.25 -4.97
N ALA A 96 -1.89 -17.06 -4.39
CA ALA A 96 -0.99 -16.72 -3.31
C ALA A 96 -1.63 -16.95 -1.94
N GLU A 97 -0.88 -17.52 -1.01
CA GLU A 97 -1.27 -17.63 0.39
C GLU A 97 -0.80 -16.44 1.23
N LYS A 98 0.25 -15.75 0.75
CA LYS A 98 0.76 -14.48 1.29
C LYS A 98 1.13 -13.56 0.14
N THR A 99 0.86 -12.27 0.30
CA THR A 99 1.25 -11.25 -0.66
C THR A 99 2.06 -10.15 0.01
N MET A 100 2.98 -9.57 -0.75
CA MET A 100 3.67 -8.35 -0.34
C MET A 100 2.66 -7.22 -0.09
N ASN A 101 1.62 -7.13 -0.91
CA ASN A 101 0.58 -6.11 -0.85
C ASN A 101 -0.16 -6.13 0.51
N THR A 102 -0.65 -7.29 0.96
CA THR A 102 -1.29 -7.42 2.28
C THR A 102 -0.32 -7.08 3.41
N LEU A 103 0.92 -7.60 3.37
CA LEU A 103 1.92 -7.26 4.39
C LEU A 103 2.17 -5.75 4.48
N LEU A 104 2.30 -5.08 3.33
CA LEU A 104 2.55 -3.64 3.25
C LEU A 104 1.39 -2.83 3.86
N HIS A 105 0.15 -3.19 3.56
CA HIS A 105 -1.00 -2.42 4.07
C HIS A 105 -1.36 -2.75 5.52
N VAL A 106 -1.07 -3.94 6.03
CA VAL A 106 -1.09 -4.19 7.48
C VAL A 106 -0.04 -3.33 8.18
N PHE A 107 1.16 -3.23 7.61
CA PHE A 107 2.22 -2.38 8.13
C PHE A 107 1.83 -0.91 8.13
N GLU A 108 1.27 -0.40 7.04
CA GLU A 108 0.76 0.97 6.94
C GLU A 108 -0.30 1.26 8.00
N ALA A 109 -1.29 0.38 8.13
CA ALA A 109 -2.36 0.50 9.10
C ALA A 109 -1.85 0.52 10.56
N TYR A 110 -0.91 -0.38 10.87
CA TYR A 110 -0.32 -0.45 12.20
C TYR A 110 0.64 0.71 12.47
N THR A 111 1.26 1.26 11.45
CA THR A 111 2.06 2.49 11.58
C THR A 111 1.17 3.64 12.06
N GLU A 112 -0.01 3.86 11.47
CA GLU A 112 -0.94 4.91 11.88
C GLU A 112 -1.57 4.61 13.25
N LEU A 113 -1.94 3.36 13.52
CA LEU A 113 -2.44 2.97 14.84
C LEU A 113 -1.39 3.19 15.93
N TYR A 114 -0.12 2.81 15.68
CA TYR A 114 1.00 3.06 16.60
C TYR A 114 1.28 4.55 16.76
N ARG A 115 1.18 5.33 15.69
CA ARG A 115 1.40 6.77 15.72
C ARG A 115 0.47 7.45 16.73
N VAL A 116 -0.80 7.06 16.75
CA VAL A 116 -1.82 7.68 17.62
C VAL A 116 -1.92 7.04 19.01
N THR A 117 -1.44 5.81 19.21
CA THR A 117 -1.59 5.10 20.50
C THR A 117 -0.29 4.94 21.26
N LYS A 118 0.84 4.80 20.56
CA LYS A 118 2.12 4.35 21.11
C LYS A 118 2.04 3.01 21.88
N ASP A 119 1.08 2.16 21.49
CA ASP A 119 0.88 0.86 22.11
C ASP A 119 2.06 -0.07 21.87
N PRO A 120 2.70 -0.63 22.93
CA PRO A 120 3.88 -1.48 22.78
C PRO A 120 3.65 -2.72 21.91
N PHE A 121 2.48 -3.35 21.99
CA PHE A 121 2.15 -4.52 21.18
C PHE A 121 2.15 -4.17 19.69
N THR A 122 1.51 -3.06 19.32
CA THR A 122 1.52 -2.57 17.93
C THR A 122 2.95 -2.26 17.46
N GLY A 123 3.79 -1.68 18.34
CA GLY A 123 5.20 -1.46 18.05
C GLY A 123 5.99 -2.75 17.80
N ASP A 124 5.73 -3.80 18.55
CA ASP A 124 6.37 -5.11 18.35
C ASP A 124 5.91 -5.77 17.04
N ARG A 125 4.63 -5.59 16.66
CA ARG A 125 4.15 -6.06 15.37
C ARG A 125 4.75 -5.30 14.19
N LEU A 126 5.01 -4.01 14.33
CA LEU A 126 5.77 -3.25 13.32
C LEU A 126 7.18 -3.79 13.13
N ARG A 127 7.91 -4.08 14.22
CA ARG A 127 9.24 -4.70 14.14
C ARG A 127 9.19 -6.04 13.42
N PHE A 128 8.23 -6.89 13.78
CA PHE A 128 8.05 -8.18 13.13
C PHE A 128 7.82 -8.04 11.62
N MET A 129 6.97 -7.11 11.18
CA MET A 129 6.72 -6.89 9.75
C MET A 129 7.94 -6.30 9.03
N MET A 130 8.70 -5.42 9.67
CA MET A 130 9.97 -4.91 9.16
C MET A 130 11.00 -6.03 8.95
N ASP A 131 11.04 -7.01 9.86
CA ASP A 131 11.90 -8.18 9.71
C ASP A 131 11.42 -9.07 8.56
N LEU A 132 10.11 -9.34 8.44
CA LEU A 132 9.55 -10.07 7.30
C LEU A 132 9.86 -9.37 5.96
N PHE A 133 9.70 -8.05 5.91
CA PHE A 133 10.03 -7.28 4.72
C PHE A 133 11.51 -7.46 4.32
N ALA A 134 12.43 -7.23 5.24
CA ALA A 134 13.86 -7.31 4.97
C ALA A 134 14.36 -8.72 4.65
N ASP A 135 13.78 -9.76 5.29
CA ASP A 135 14.33 -11.11 5.28
C ASP A 135 13.56 -12.06 4.36
N LYS A 136 12.32 -11.73 3.95
CA LYS A 136 11.43 -12.60 3.16
C LYS A 136 10.94 -11.95 1.86
N VAL A 137 10.53 -10.69 1.91
CA VAL A 137 9.93 -9.99 0.78
C VAL A 137 10.99 -9.33 -0.10
N TYR A 138 11.97 -8.68 0.51
CA TYR A 138 13.05 -8.04 -0.22
C TYR A 138 14.05 -9.07 -0.76
N ASN A 139 14.19 -9.11 -2.08
CA ASN A 139 15.17 -9.94 -2.77
C ASN A 139 16.46 -9.13 -3.01
N LYS A 140 17.46 -9.38 -2.19
CA LYS A 140 18.74 -8.66 -2.21
C LYS A 140 19.51 -8.83 -3.54
N GLU A 141 19.37 -9.99 -4.21
CA GLU A 141 20.08 -10.23 -5.46
C GLU A 141 19.48 -9.42 -6.62
N LYS A 142 18.15 -9.21 -6.58
CA LYS A 142 17.41 -8.44 -7.58
C LYS A 142 17.28 -6.95 -7.19
N GLY A 143 17.52 -6.58 -5.92
CA GLY A 143 17.34 -5.23 -5.39
C GLY A 143 15.89 -4.75 -5.43
N ARG A 144 14.92 -5.67 -5.29
CA ARG A 144 13.48 -5.42 -5.40
C ARG A 144 12.69 -6.32 -4.48
N GLN A 145 11.39 -6.07 -4.35
CA GLN A 145 10.47 -6.99 -3.69
C GLN A 145 10.08 -8.14 -4.60
N GLU A 146 9.79 -9.30 -4.01
CA GLU A 146 8.96 -10.35 -4.60
C GLU A 146 7.49 -10.11 -4.18
N VAL A 147 6.53 -10.59 -4.96
CA VAL A 147 5.12 -10.15 -4.87
C VAL A 147 4.21 -11.21 -4.28
N PHE A 148 4.22 -12.41 -4.82
CA PHE A 148 3.32 -13.51 -4.46
C PHE A 148 4.08 -14.69 -3.88
N PHE A 149 3.60 -15.23 -2.76
CA PHE A 149 4.27 -16.27 -2.00
C PHE A 149 3.32 -17.41 -1.62
N ASP A 150 3.91 -18.59 -1.45
CA ASP A 150 3.27 -19.65 -0.70
C ASP A 150 3.25 -19.30 0.81
N ARG A 151 2.69 -20.22 1.62
CA ARG A 151 2.56 -20.03 3.06
C ARG A 151 3.88 -19.79 3.79
N THR A 152 4.99 -20.31 3.25
CA THR A 152 6.33 -20.29 3.85
C THR A 152 7.28 -19.27 3.22
N TRP A 153 6.75 -18.35 2.42
CA TRP A 153 7.47 -17.27 1.73
C TRP A 153 8.33 -17.72 0.54
N ASN A 154 8.01 -18.86 -0.10
CA ASN A 154 8.60 -19.15 -1.40
C ASN A 154 7.89 -18.35 -2.48
N THR A 155 8.66 -17.65 -3.31
CA THR A 155 8.15 -16.84 -4.43
C THR A 155 7.48 -17.74 -5.48
N LEU A 156 6.28 -17.36 -5.92
CA LEU A 156 5.46 -18.13 -6.86
C LEU A 156 5.64 -17.71 -8.33
N ILE A 157 6.07 -16.47 -8.58
CA ILE A 157 6.19 -15.90 -9.92
C ILE A 157 7.30 -14.85 -9.97
N ASP A 158 7.97 -14.73 -11.11
CA ASP A 158 8.88 -13.63 -11.37
C ASP A 158 8.10 -12.41 -11.87
N LEU A 159 7.69 -11.59 -10.90
CA LEU A 159 6.94 -10.35 -11.11
C LEU A 159 7.64 -9.20 -10.39
N TYR A 160 7.81 -8.08 -11.08
CA TYR A 160 8.31 -6.83 -10.52
C TYR A 160 7.23 -5.77 -10.58
N SER A 161 6.55 -5.52 -9.48
CA SER A 161 5.53 -4.47 -9.38
C SER A 161 6.19 -3.13 -9.08
N TYR A 162 6.33 -2.31 -10.08
CA TYR A 162 7.03 -1.02 -9.98
C TYR A 162 6.32 -0.05 -9.01
N GLY A 163 4.99 -0.05 -9.06
CA GLY A 163 4.19 0.78 -8.17
C GLY A 163 4.34 0.40 -6.71
N HIS A 164 4.26 -0.89 -6.39
CA HIS A 164 4.41 -1.33 -5.01
C HIS A 164 5.83 -1.14 -4.47
N ASP A 165 6.85 -1.29 -5.30
CA ASP A 165 8.23 -1.05 -4.87
C ASP A 165 8.43 0.40 -4.47
N ILE A 166 8.01 1.36 -5.30
CA ILE A 166 8.16 2.77 -4.95
C ILE A 166 7.29 3.17 -3.76
N GLU A 167 6.08 2.60 -3.63
CA GLU A 167 5.21 2.78 -2.46
C GLU A 167 5.86 2.25 -1.19
N THR A 168 6.37 1.03 -1.22
CA THR A 168 7.06 0.42 -0.08
C THR A 168 8.25 1.25 0.37
N SER A 169 9.00 1.84 -0.57
CA SER A 169 10.19 2.61 -0.24
C SER A 169 9.90 3.76 0.72
N TRP A 170 8.75 4.41 0.62
CA TRP A 170 8.39 5.51 1.51
C TRP A 170 7.52 5.09 2.69
N LEU A 171 6.67 4.05 2.56
CA LEU A 171 5.86 3.55 3.68
C LEU A 171 6.73 2.91 4.77
N ILE A 172 7.73 2.11 4.39
CA ILE A 172 8.68 1.52 5.35
C ILE A 172 9.49 2.62 6.04
N ASP A 173 9.94 3.62 5.30
CA ASP A 173 10.65 4.77 5.88
C ASP A 173 9.79 5.51 6.90
N ARG A 174 8.52 5.82 6.55
CA ARG A 174 7.57 6.41 7.49
C ARG A 174 7.37 5.56 8.74
N GLY A 175 7.22 4.24 8.57
CA GLY A 175 7.10 3.32 9.71
C GLY A 175 8.31 3.34 10.63
N THR A 176 9.53 3.40 10.09
CA THR A 176 10.76 3.51 10.91
C THR A 176 10.81 4.84 11.68
N GLU A 177 10.36 5.93 11.07
CA GLU A 177 10.28 7.25 11.71
C GLU A 177 9.25 7.26 12.84
N VAL A 178 8.07 6.73 12.62
CA VAL A 178 6.97 6.64 13.59
C VAL A 178 7.33 5.71 14.76
N LEU A 179 7.98 4.58 14.47
CA LEU A 179 8.47 3.65 15.49
C LEU A 179 9.56 4.29 16.35
N GLY A 180 10.46 5.07 15.73
CA GLY A 180 11.55 5.76 16.41
C GLY A 180 12.66 4.84 16.92
N ASP A 181 12.80 3.62 16.38
CA ASP A 181 13.83 2.65 16.74
C ASP A 181 15.04 2.79 15.79
N PRO A 182 16.20 3.27 16.31
CA PRO A 182 17.37 3.52 15.46
C PRO A 182 17.91 2.27 14.76
N ALA A 183 17.79 1.09 15.38
CA ALA A 183 18.30 -0.16 14.80
C ALA A 183 17.50 -0.55 13.55
N TYR A 184 16.18 -0.40 13.58
CA TYR A 184 15.32 -0.66 12.42
C TYR A 184 15.53 0.39 11.32
N ARG A 185 15.73 1.64 11.70
CA ARG A 185 16.09 2.68 10.73
C ARG A 185 17.41 2.36 10.02
N GLU A 186 18.45 1.97 10.75
CA GLU A 186 19.75 1.59 10.17
C GLU A 186 19.63 0.35 9.27
N LYS A 187 18.82 -0.64 9.66
CA LYS A 187 18.57 -1.87 8.87
C LYS A 187 17.86 -1.57 7.56
N LEU A 188 16.84 -0.70 7.55
CA LEU A 188 15.88 -0.58 6.44
C LEU A 188 16.17 0.56 5.47
N LEU A 189 16.74 1.68 5.90
CA LEU A 189 17.03 2.81 5.00
C LEU A 189 17.91 2.44 3.79
N PRO A 190 18.92 1.57 3.91
CA PRO A 190 19.69 1.14 2.73
C PRO A 190 18.80 0.38 1.72
N ILE A 191 17.88 -0.48 2.20
CA ILE A 191 16.98 -1.28 1.37
C ILE A 191 15.99 -0.38 0.64
N THR A 192 15.31 0.51 1.37
CA THR A 192 14.33 1.43 0.77
C THR A 192 14.97 2.40 -0.22
N GLY A 193 16.21 2.82 0.06
CA GLY A 193 16.99 3.64 -0.86
C GLY A 193 17.38 2.89 -2.13
N GLU A 194 17.76 1.62 -2.04
CA GLU A 194 18.08 0.77 -3.19
C GLU A 194 16.85 0.51 -4.06
N ILE A 195 15.69 0.22 -3.44
CA ILE A 195 14.43 0.05 -4.15
C ILE A 195 14.08 1.32 -4.94
N ALA A 196 14.12 2.49 -4.31
CA ALA A 196 13.81 3.75 -4.98
C ALA A 196 14.79 4.05 -6.16
N GLU A 197 16.07 3.75 -5.98
CA GLU A 197 17.08 3.89 -7.04
C GLU A 197 16.82 2.93 -8.21
N ASN A 198 16.46 1.69 -7.92
CA ASN A 198 16.16 0.69 -8.95
C ASN A 198 14.90 1.06 -9.74
N ILE A 199 13.85 1.59 -9.09
CA ILE A 199 12.66 2.09 -9.76
C ILE A 199 13.00 3.29 -10.65
N TYR A 200 13.82 4.23 -10.18
CA TYR A 200 14.28 5.35 -10.99
C TYR A 200 15.00 4.89 -12.26
N ASN A 201 15.90 3.93 -12.14
CA ASN A 201 16.71 3.44 -13.27
C ASN A 201 15.92 2.54 -14.25
N THR A 202 14.96 1.74 -13.72
CA THR A 202 14.28 0.69 -14.51
C THR A 202 12.94 1.18 -15.05
N ALA A 203 12.06 1.71 -14.20
CA ALA A 203 10.65 1.92 -14.49
C ALA A 203 10.29 3.37 -14.84
N TYR A 204 11.08 4.34 -14.41
CA TYR A 204 10.87 5.75 -14.76
C TYR A 204 11.30 6.01 -16.21
N LYS A 205 10.33 6.09 -17.10
CA LYS A 205 10.51 6.29 -18.54
C LYS A 205 9.47 7.26 -19.10
N ASN A 206 9.90 8.13 -20.00
CA ASN A 206 8.99 9.05 -20.68
C ASN A 206 8.12 9.85 -19.71
N HIS A 207 8.76 10.50 -18.72
CA HIS A 207 8.13 11.37 -17.72
C HIS A 207 7.14 10.70 -16.77
N SER A 208 7.13 9.37 -16.69
CA SER A 208 6.12 8.59 -15.96
C SER A 208 6.68 7.23 -15.52
N LEU A 209 5.94 6.51 -14.69
CA LEU A 209 6.31 5.16 -14.27
C LEU A 209 5.53 4.11 -15.06
N MET A 210 6.21 3.08 -15.56
CA MET A 210 5.59 1.86 -16.10
C MET A 210 4.88 1.10 -14.96
N ASN A 211 3.95 0.19 -15.33
CA ASN A 211 3.15 -0.54 -14.35
C ASN A 211 3.96 -1.64 -13.65
N GLU A 212 4.42 -2.64 -14.39
CA GLU A 212 5.10 -3.80 -13.85
C GLU A 212 5.95 -4.52 -14.91
N CYS A 213 6.72 -5.52 -14.48
CA CYS A 213 7.45 -6.42 -15.39
C CYS A 213 7.21 -7.87 -14.97
N GLU A 214 6.54 -8.64 -15.82
CA GLU A 214 6.34 -10.07 -15.61
C GLU A 214 7.32 -10.88 -16.48
N ARG A 215 8.17 -11.71 -15.85
CA ARG A 215 9.12 -12.61 -16.56
C ARG A 215 9.95 -11.89 -17.61
N GLY A 216 10.36 -10.66 -17.30
CA GLY A 216 11.17 -9.83 -18.19
C GLY A 216 10.41 -9.10 -19.30
N VAL A 217 9.08 -9.10 -19.27
CA VAL A 217 8.22 -8.35 -20.19
C VAL A 217 7.55 -7.20 -19.45
N ASP A 218 7.86 -5.95 -19.86
CA ASP A 218 7.29 -4.75 -19.26
C ASP A 218 5.84 -4.53 -19.72
N ASP A 219 4.94 -4.32 -18.76
CA ASP A 219 3.69 -3.61 -18.99
C ASP A 219 3.96 -2.10 -18.95
N THR A 220 3.87 -1.50 -20.12
CA THR A 220 4.17 -0.08 -20.31
C THR A 220 2.97 0.84 -20.13
N THR A 221 1.84 0.37 -19.63
CA THR A 221 0.71 1.23 -19.24
C THR A 221 1.06 2.11 -18.05
N ARG A 222 0.36 3.21 -17.88
CA ARG A 222 0.55 4.18 -16.80
C ARG A 222 -0.68 4.18 -15.92
N VAL A 223 -0.67 3.30 -14.93
CA VAL A 223 -1.77 3.14 -13.97
C VAL A 223 -1.76 4.32 -12.99
N TRP A 224 -2.91 4.86 -12.65
CA TRP A 224 -3.07 6.09 -11.86
C TRP A 224 -2.35 6.06 -10.51
N TRP A 225 -2.52 4.95 -9.77
CA TRP A 225 -1.95 4.83 -8.44
C TRP A 225 -0.43 4.71 -8.46
N VAL A 226 0.11 4.03 -9.47
CA VAL A 226 1.56 3.91 -9.69
C VAL A 226 2.20 5.29 -9.87
N GLN A 227 1.53 6.20 -10.62
CA GLN A 227 2.00 7.56 -10.79
C GLN A 227 1.93 8.37 -9.49
N ALA A 228 0.84 8.21 -8.72
CA ALA A 228 0.68 8.86 -7.43
C ALA A 228 1.78 8.43 -6.44
N GLU A 229 2.02 7.12 -6.32
CA GLU A 229 3.05 6.56 -5.44
C GLU A 229 4.47 6.97 -5.87
N ALA A 230 4.71 7.05 -7.17
CA ALA A 230 5.99 7.52 -7.69
C ALA A 230 6.31 8.97 -7.27
N VAL A 231 5.33 9.85 -7.28
CA VAL A 231 5.53 11.24 -6.80
C VAL A 231 5.93 11.27 -5.34
N VAL A 232 5.24 10.51 -4.47
CA VAL A 232 5.54 10.46 -3.02
C VAL A 232 6.88 9.79 -2.77
N GLY A 233 7.12 8.63 -3.39
CA GLY A 233 8.35 7.85 -3.18
C GLY A 233 9.60 8.59 -3.63
N PHE A 234 9.58 9.25 -4.80
CA PHE A 234 10.72 10.06 -5.23
C PHE A 234 10.88 11.33 -4.39
N LEU A 235 9.80 11.97 -3.95
CA LEU A 235 9.90 13.07 -3.01
C LEU A 235 10.55 12.62 -1.69
N ASN A 236 10.16 11.46 -1.16
CA ASN A 236 10.76 10.85 0.02
C ASN A 236 12.26 10.55 -0.18
N ALA A 237 12.62 9.96 -1.32
CA ALA A 237 14.02 9.67 -1.64
C ALA A 237 14.86 10.95 -1.71
N TRP A 238 14.35 12.03 -2.30
CA TRP A 238 15.00 13.33 -2.30
C TRP A 238 15.17 13.91 -0.90
N GLN A 239 14.14 13.86 -0.05
CA GLN A 239 14.23 14.38 1.32
C GLN A 239 15.30 13.67 2.17
N LYS A 240 15.64 12.43 1.84
CA LYS A 240 16.71 11.67 2.49
C LYS A 240 18.10 11.96 1.96
N LYS A 241 18.18 12.37 0.69
CA LYS A 241 19.43 12.72 0.00
C LYS A 241 19.21 13.99 -0.84
N PRO A 242 19.10 15.18 -0.22
CA PRO A 242 18.76 16.41 -0.91
C PRO A 242 19.77 16.81 -2.00
N GLU A 243 21.00 16.32 -1.92
CA GLU A 243 22.03 16.51 -2.94
C GLU A 243 21.75 15.75 -4.24
N GLU A 244 20.94 14.67 -4.20
CA GLU A 244 20.52 13.90 -5.38
C GLU A 244 19.23 14.51 -5.97
N THR A 245 19.34 15.65 -6.65
CA THR A 245 18.18 16.40 -7.19
C THR A 245 17.36 15.61 -8.22
N LYS A 246 17.92 14.54 -8.80
CA LYS A 246 17.26 13.68 -9.79
C LYS A 246 15.89 13.15 -9.30
N TYR A 247 15.74 12.87 -8.01
CA TYR A 247 14.47 12.38 -7.46
C TYR A 247 13.43 13.48 -7.37
N LEU A 248 13.81 14.69 -6.95
CA LEU A 248 12.90 15.84 -6.97
C LEU A 248 12.46 16.19 -8.39
N ASP A 249 13.39 16.12 -9.33
CA ASP A 249 13.10 16.38 -10.75
C ASP A 249 12.14 15.32 -11.31
N ALA A 250 12.35 14.03 -10.98
CA ALA A 250 11.43 12.95 -11.35
C ALA A 250 10.03 13.13 -10.74
N ALA A 251 9.93 13.49 -9.46
CA ALA A 251 8.63 13.73 -8.81
C ALA A 251 7.87 14.89 -9.48
N LYS A 252 8.56 16.00 -9.80
CA LYS A 252 7.96 17.13 -10.51
C LYS A 252 7.54 16.79 -11.94
N ASP A 253 8.35 15.99 -12.61
CA ASP A 253 8.13 15.56 -13.99
C ASP A 253 6.90 14.63 -14.08
N ILE A 254 6.82 13.64 -13.21
CA ILE A 254 5.65 12.75 -13.10
C ILE A 254 4.40 13.56 -12.73
N TRP A 255 4.49 14.54 -11.83
CA TRP A 255 3.36 15.41 -11.54
C TRP A 255 2.92 16.23 -12.76
N GLY A 256 3.87 16.64 -13.60
CA GLY A 256 3.57 17.25 -14.91
C GLY A 256 2.79 16.30 -15.81
N TYR A 257 3.26 15.06 -15.92
CA TYR A 257 2.61 13.99 -16.70
C TYR A 257 1.19 13.69 -16.18
N ILE A 258 1.02 13.56 -14.87
CA ILE A 258 -0.30 13.35 -14.25
C ILE A 258 -1.28 14.44 -14.65
N LYS A 259 -0.87 15.72 -14.54
CA LYS A 259 -1.71 16.87 -14.88
C LYS A 259 -2.11 16.89 -16.37
N GLU A 260 -1.24 16.43 -17.24
CA GLU A 260 -1.47 16.47 -18.68
C GLU A 260 -2.29 15.29 -19.18
N TYR A 261 -1.97 14.07 -18.76
CA TYR A 261 -2.49 12.84 -19.35
C TYR A 261 -3.39 12.03 -18.43
N VAL A 262 -3.13 11.98 -17.11
CA VAL A 262 -3.84 11.10 -16.19
C VAL A 262 -5.10 11.73 -15.62
N ILE A 263 -5.11 13.04 -15.36
CA ILE A 263 -6.30 13.76 -14.91
C ILE A 263 -7.28 13.90 -16.09
N ASP A 264 -8.46 13.28 -15.97
CA ASP A 264 -9.54 13.45 -16.94
C ASP A 264 -10.12 14.87 -16.86
N LYS A 265 -10.11 15.60 -17.98
CA LYS A 265 -10.55 16.99 -18.03
C LYS A 265 -12.07 17.16 -18.20
N ARG A 266 -12.82 16.09 -18.31
CA ARG A 266 -14.29 16.16 -18.39
C ARG A 266 -14.85 16.67 -17.06
N GLU A 267 -15.88 17.50 -17.13
CA GLU A 267 -16.54 18.02 -15.93
C GLU A 267 -17.11 16.87 -15.05
N GLY A 268 -16.83 16.93 -13.74
CA GLY A 268 -17.23 15.92 -12.77
C GLY A 268 -16.49 14.59 -12.88
N SER A 269 -15.42 14.52 -13.69
CA SER A 269 -14.57 13.33 -13.80
C SER A 269 -13.47 13.32 -12.74
N GLU A 270 -12.67 12.28 -12.77
CA GLU A 270 -11.57 12.00 -11.85
C GLU A 270 -10.32 11.67 -12.69
N TRP A 271 -9.32 10.98 -12.18
CA TRP A 271 -8.21 10.47 -12.97
C TRP A 271 -8.65 9.27 -13.81
N PHE A 272 -8.11 9.13 -15.02
CA PHE A 272 -8.25 7.87 -15.75
C PHE A 272 -7.67 6.71 -14.94
N TRP A 273 -8.22 5.51 -15.10
CA TRP A 273 -7.65 4.29 -14.50
C TRP A 273 -6.20 4.10 -14.95
N CYS A 274 -5.98 4.15 -16.24
CA CYS A 274 -4.66 4.11 -16.83
C CYS A 274 -4.64 4.83 -18.18
N VAL A 275 -3.45 5.12 -18.65
CA VAL A 275 -3.20 5.62 -19.99
C VAL A 275 -2.12 4.77 -20.66
N ASN A 276 -2.12 4.72 -21.98
CA ASN A 276 -1.09 4.08 -22.77
C ASN A 276 0.25 4.83 -22.64
N ALA A 277 1.35 4.21 -23.10
CA ALA A 277 2.68 4.81 -23.08
C ALA A 277 2.77 6.15 -23.86
N ASP A 278 1.88 6.39 -24.80
CA ASP A 278 1.78 7.64 -25.58
C ASP A 278 0.86 8.70 -24.92
N GLY A 279 0.32 8.40 -23.73
CA GLY A 279 -0.59 9.28 -22.99
C GLY A 279 -2.06 9.18 -23.42
N SER A 280 -2.41 8.35 -24.41
CA SER A 280 -3.80 8.15 -24.78
C SER A 280 -4.57 7.40 -23.68
N PRO A 281 -5.80 7.84 -23.30
CA PRO A 281 -6.54 7.24 -22.21
C PRO A 281 -7.08 5.85 -22.56
N ILE A 282 -7.06 4.96 -21.57
CA ILE A 282 -7.79 3.69 -21.60
C ILE A 282 -9.11 3.92 -20.86
N HIS A 283 -10.23 3.61 -21.53
CA HIS A 283 -11.56 3.89 -21.01
C HIS A 283 -12.05 2.77 -20.09
N GLU A 284 -11.84 2.99 -18.79
CA GLU A 284 -12.34 2.18 -17.70
C GLU A 284 -13.24 3.02 -16.78
N PRO A 285 -14.02 2.41 -15.88
CA PRO A 285 -14.79 3.15 -14.88
C PRO A 285 -13.89 4.08 -14.07
N ILE A 286 -14.33 5.32 -13.83
CA ILE A 286 -13.56 6.30 -13.01
C ILE A 286 -13.59 5.96 -11.52
N VAL A 287 -14.55 5.15 -11.10
CA VAL A 287 -14.67 4.59 -9.73
C VAL A 287 -15.13 3.15 -9.85
N GLU A 288 -14.46 2.26 -9.16
CA GLU A 288 -14.81 0.86 -9.05
C GLU A 288 -14.11 0.27 -7.79
N PRO A 289 -14.31 -1.01 -7.42
CA PRO A 289 -13.80 -1.56 -6.16
C PRO A 289 -12.30 -1.34 -5.89
N TRP A 290 -11.46 -1.33 -6.94
CA TRP A 290 -10.02 -1.11 -6.83
C TRP A 290 -9.58 0.32 -7.11
N LYS A 291 -10.47 1.15 -7.69
CA LYS A 291 -10.17 2.54 -7.99
C LYS A 291 -11.06 3.50 -7.20
N CYS A 292 -10.46 4.09 -6.20
CA CYS A 292 -11.04 5.14 -5.37
C CYS A 292 -9.99 6.24 -5.14
N PRO A 293 -10.33 7.39 -4.53
CA PRO A 293 -9.39 8.50 -4.32
C PRO A 293 -8.36 8.25 -3.21
N TYR A 294 -8.03 7.00 -2.88
CA TYR A 294 -7.06 6.68 -1.85
C TYR A 294 -5.65 7.12 -2.25
N HIS A 295 -5.05 6.57 -3.31
CA HIS A 295 -3.68 6.88 -3.70
C HIS A 295 -3.48 8.33 -4.13
N ASN A 296 -4.32 8.86 -5.01
CA ASN A 296 -4.20 10.24 -5.49
C ASN A 296 -4.53 11.26 -4.39
N GLY A 297 -5.52 10.99 -3.54
CA GLY A 297 -5.84 11.84 -2.38
C GLY A 297 -4.70 11.83 -1.35
N ARG A 298 -4.18 10.63 -1.01
CA ARG A 298 -3.03 10.48 -0.11
C ARG A 298 -1.79 11.18 -0.67
N MET A 299 -1.47 11.00 -1.96
CA MET A 299 -0.37 11.70 -2.61
C MET A 299 -0.49 13.23 -2.42
N CYS A 300 -1.65 13.82 -2.67
CA CYS A 300 -1.84 15.26 -2.49
C CYS A 300 -1.60 15.69 -1.03
N MET A 301 -2.13 14.94 -0.07
CA MET A 301 -1.94 15.24 1.36
C MET A 301 -0.49 15.08 1.80
N GLU A 302 0.18 14.01 1.38
CA GLU A 302 1.61 13.74 1.68
C GLU A 302 2.51 14.83 1.08
N VAL A 303 2.31 15.20 -0.18
CA VAL A 303 3.12 16.25 -0.82
C VAL A 303 2.93 17.60 -0.12
N ILE A 304 1.70 17.98 0.21
CA ILE A 304 1.40 19.22 0.94
C ILE A 304 2.06 19.21 2.32
N GLY A 305 1.95 18.12 3.07
CA GLY A 305 2.58 17.98 4.37
C GLY A 305 4.10 18.11 4.30
N ARG A 306 4.73 17.29 3.46
CA ARG A 306 6.20 17.23 3.29
C ARG A 306 6.82 18.56 2.81
N LEU A 307 6.11 19.33 2.00
CA LEU A 307 6.61 20.62 1.52
C LEU A 307 6.44 21.74 2.55
N LYS A 308 5.41 21.68 3.42
CA LYS A 308 5.26 22.64 4.53
C LYS A 308 6.34 22.47 5.59
N ASP A 309 6.76 21.24 5.85
CA ASP A 309 7.81 20.93 6.84
C ASP A 309 9.21 21.31 6.31
N ALA A 310 9.32 21.66 5.03
CA ALA A 310 10.57 22.07 4.38
C ALA A 310 10.76 23.60 4.32
N GLU A 311 9.72 24.40 4.64
CA GLU A 311 9.78 25.87 4.79
C GLU A 311 10.18 26.24 6.23
#